data_acefb5bb0dbc7c81c300e4c7f4708f04
#
_entry.id   acefb5bb0dbc7c81c300e4c7f4708f04
#
_cell.length_a   1.000
_cell.length_b   1.000
_cell.length_c   1.000
_cell.angle_alpha   90.00
_cell.angle_beta   90.00
_cell.angle_gamma   90.00
#
_symmetry.space_group_name_H-M   'P 1'
#
loop_
_entity.id
_entity.type
_entity.pdbx_description
1 polymer ?
#
loop_
_entity_poly.entity_id
_entity_poly.type
_entity_poly.pdbx_seq_one_letter_code
_entity_poly.pdbx_strand_id
1 'polypeptide(L)'
;MHVTDLERMVESVGFRDLRERVLGLASLRSTDRVLDVGAGTGLLALAAAPRAASVHALDLSPAMCSHLAGKFHHAGISNARVLLGNATDIPLADGAVDVVISNYCFHHLRDGEKSRALAQVMRVLRPGGRLVFADMMFRIAGASRRDLALSARFAREMIRHGPAGVVRLLKNVIRVLLGRGDQPADVDWWRETLLRAGFVDVSVTSLAHEGGIACARKPAASAHPYTASQPRSQGSCPPDRASVSA
;
A
#
# COMPACT_ATOMS: atom_id res chain seq x y z
N MET A 1 -20.63 -4.42 3.64
CA MET A 1 -20.56 -3.73 4.95
C MET A 1 -21.12 -2.33 4.73
N HIS A 2 -22.02 -1.85 5.59
CA HIS A 2 -22.56 -0.47 5.49
C HIS A 2 -21.51 0.54 5.96
N VAL A 3 -21.55 1.78 5.40
CA VAL A 3 -20.61 2.87 5.78
C VAL A 3 -20.63 3.11 7.30
N THR A 4 -21.81 3.13 7.92
CA THR A 4 -21.99 3.34 9.37
C THR A 4 -21.37 2.24 10.24
N ASP A 5 -21.34 0.98 9.77
CA ASP A 5 -20.73 -0.12 10.51
C ASP A 5 -19.20 -0.01 10.46
N LEU A 6 -18.68 0.37 9.30
CA LEU A 6 -17.25 0.63 9.13
C LEU A 6 -16.80 1.82 10.00
N GLU A 7 -17.56 2.91 10.04
CA GLU A 7 -17.23 4.06 10.88
C GLU A 7 -17.12 3.70 12.35
N ARG A 8 -18.11 2.98 12.90
CA ARG A 8 -18.04 2.50 14.29
C ARG A 8 -16.80 1.64 14.57
N MET A 9 -16.40 0.82 13.60
CA MET A 9 -15.22 -0.05 13.74
C MET A 9 -13.93 0.78 13.74
N VAL A 10 -13.77 1.72 12.80
CA VAL A 10 -12.56 2.55 12.69
C VAL A 10 -12.41 3.56 13.83
N GLU A 11 -13.48 3.87 14.56
CA GLU A 11 -13.44 4.70 15.76
C GLU A 11 -12.96 3.95 17.01
N SER A 12 -12.82 2.63 16.95
CA SER A 12 -12.31 1.86 18.08
C SER A 12 -10.87 2.24 18.40
N VAL A 13 -10.48 2.07 19.67
CA VAL A 13 -9.12 2.38 20.16
C VAL A 13 -8.06 1.64 19.35
N GLY A 14 -8.28 0.36 19.05
CA GLY A 14 -7.32 -0.45 18.29
C GLY A 14 -7.06 0.06 16.87
N PHE A 15 -8.09 0.55 16.16
CA PHE A 15 -7.91 1.14 14.84
C PHE A 15 -7.25 2.51 14.88
N ARG A 16 -7.49 3.32 15.92
CA ARG A 16 -6.79 4.59 16.08
C ARG A 16 -5.31 4.39 16.37
N ASP A 17 -4.95 3.45 17.24
CA ASP A 17 -3.55 3.11 17.52
C ASP A 17 -2.84 2.60 16.27
N LEU A 18 -3.53 1.76 15.48
CA LEU A 18 -2.98 1.24 14.22
C LEU A 18 -2.76 2.36 13.21
N ARG A 19 -3.71 3.30 13.08
CA ARG A 19 -3.58 4.50 12.26
C ARG A 19 -2.32 5.30 12.62
N GLU A 20 -2.13 5.62 13.92
CA GLU A 20 -0.96 6.40 14.35
C GLU A 20 0.35 5.64 14.10
N ARG A 21 0.35 4.31 14.25
CA ARG A 21 1.53 3.49 13.91
C ARG A 21 1.85 3.51 12.42
N VAL A 22 0.85 3.37 11.55
CA VAL A 22 1.05 3.46 10.09
C VAL A 22 1.57 4.83 9.71
N LEU A 23 0.97 5.92 10.20
CA LEU A 23 1.39 7.28 9.90
C LEU A 23 2.76 7.62 10.50
N GLY A 24 3.07 7.12 11.69
CA GLY A 24 4.38 7.27 12.32
C GLY A 24 5.49 6.61 11.49
N LEU A 25 5.27 5.36 11.04
CA LEU A 25 6.21 4.64 10.16
C LEU A 25 6.29 5.27 8.76
N ALA A 26 5.18 5.80 8.26
CA ALA A 26 5.17 6.56 7.01
C ALA A 26 5.98 7.85 7.11
N SER A 27 6.18 8.42 8.30
CA SER A 27 7.01 9.61 8.56
C SER A 27 6.71 10.74 7.56
N LEU A 28 5.41 11.12 7.46
CA LEU A 28 4.94 12.09 6.48
C LEU A 28 5.61 13.45 6.68
N ARG A 29 5.95 14.08 5.57
CA ARG A 29 6.48 15.43 5.48
C ARG A 29 5.46 16.37 4.83
N SER A 30 5.46 17.62 5.18
CA SER A 30 4.56 18.62 4.58
C SER A 30 4.73 18.80 3.07
N THR A 31 5.81 18.27 2.49
CA THR A 31 6.08 18.27 1.06
C THR A 31 5.66 16.98 0.35
N ASP A 32 5.25 15.93 1.10
CA ASP A 32 4.92 14.63 0.53
C ASP A 32 3.55 14.66 -0.18
N ARG A 33 3.47 14.03 -1.34
CA ARG A 33 2.24 13.64 -2.01
C ARG A 33 1.90 12.22 -1.58
N VAL A 34 0.76 12.03 -0.99
CA VAL A 34 0.34 10.76 -0.37
C VAL A 34 -0.77 10.11 -1.19
N LEU A 35 -0.72 8.79 -1.33
CA LEU A 35 -1.83 7.97 -1.80
C LEU A 35 -2.27 7.03 -0.67
N ASP A 36 -3.55 7.10 -0.31
CA ASP A 36 -4.22 6.13 0.58
C ASP A 36 -4.98 5.12 -0.28
N VAL A 37 -4.57 3.84 -0.26
CA VAL A 37 -5.17 2.77 -1.07
C VAL A 37 -6.21 2.02 -0.26
N GLY A 38 -7.46 2.00 -0.74
CA GLY A 38 -8.60 1.47 -0.02
C GLY A 38 -9.00 2.38 1.13
N ALA A 39 -9.13 3.68 0.84
CA ALA A 39 -9.30 4.73 1.84
C ALA A 39 -10.58 4.58 2.68
N GLY A 40 -11.61 3.88 2.18
CA GLY A 40 -12.86 3.63 2.89
C GLY A 40 -13.50 4.92 3.41
N THR A 41 -13.74 4.98 4.73
CA THR A 41 -14.30 6.17 5.38
C THR A 41 -13.25 7.23 5.74
N GLY A 42 -11.99 7.06 5.33
CA GLY A 42 -10.91 8.05 5.43
C GLY A 42 -10.08 7.99 6.70
N LEU A 43 -9.99 6.83 7.36
CA LEU A 43 -9.22 6.67 8.59
C LEU A 43 -7.78 7.20 8.48
N LEU A 44 -7.08 6.86 7.40
CA LEU A 44 -5.72 7.34 7.14
C LEU A 44 -5.72 8.69 6.41
N ALA A 45 -6.53 8.83 5.36
CA ALA A 45 -6.53 10.03 4.51
C ALA A 45 -6.81 11.32 5.28
N LEU A 46 -7.82 11.32 6.19
CA LEU A 46 -8.14 12.47 7.03
C LEU A 46 -6.99 12.84 7.98
N ALA A 47 -6.31 11.85 8.53
CA ALA A 47 -5.20 12.07 9.45
C ALA A 47 -3.87 12.41 8.73
N ALA A 48 -3.73 12.01 7.46
CA ALA A 48 -2.58 12.35 6.61
C ALA A 48 -2.66 13.78 6.04
N ALA A 49 -3.88 14.27 5.74
CA ALA A 49 -4.07 15.56 5.09
C ALA A 49 -3.36 16.74 5.79
N PRO A 50 -3.41 16.94 7.12
CA PRO A 50 -2.69 18.02 7.77
C PRO A 50 -1.18 17.84 7.83
N ARG A 51 -0.65 16.67 7.43
CA ARG A 51 0.77 16.29 7.52
C ARG A 51 1.46 16.22 6.15
N ALA A 52 0.74 16.45 5.05
CA ALA A 52 1.20 16.23 3.68
C ALA A 52 0.90 17.42 2.76
N ALA A 53 1.61 17.52 1.66
CA ALA A 53 1.31 18.54 0.62
C ALA A 53 -0.02 18.24 -0.06
N SER A 54 -0.29 16.95 -0.37
CA SER A 54 -1.56 16.52 -0.95
C SER A 54 -1.85 15.06 -0.60
N VAL A 55 -3.14 14.71 -0.58
CA VAL A 55 -3.59 13.34 -0.36
C VAL A 55 -4.54 12.93 -1.48
N HIS A 56 -4.25 11.78 -2.10
CA HIS A 56 -5.15 11.05 -2.97
C HIS A 56 -5.74 9.88 -2.18
N ALA A 57 -7.05 9.82 -2.05
CA ALA A 57 -7.76 8.76 -1.34
C ALA A 57 -8.48 7.87 -2.36
N LEU A 58 -7.92 6.70 -2.65
CA LEU A 58 -8.43 5.74 -3.64
C LEU A 58 -9.36 4.73 -2.97
N ASP A 59 -10.56 4.58 -3.50
CA ASP A 59 -11.48 3.50 -3.11
C ASP A 59 -12.25 2.97 -4.31
N LEU A 60 -12.60 1.68 -4.28
CA LEU A 60 -13.40 1.02 -5.33
C LEU A 60 -14.90 1.32 -5.21
N SER A 61 -15.37 1.68 -4.02
CA SER A 61 -16.79 1.88 -3.72
C SER A 61 -17.22 3.32 -3.98
N PRO A 62 -18.15 3.57 -4.93
CA PRO A 62 -18.69 4.92 -5.11
C PRO A 62 -19.32 5.51 -3.84
N ALA A 63 -19.94 4.66 -3.00
CA ALA A 63 -20.55 5.09 -1.75
C ALA A 63 -19.49 5.58 -0.74
N MET A 64 -18.33 4.87 -0.62
CA MET A 64 -17.22 5.30 0.23
C MET A 64 -16.60 6.59 -0.32
N CYS A 65 -16.40 6.67 -1.63
CA CYS A 65 -15.87 7.88 -2.29
C CYS A 65 -16.75 9.10 -2.00
N SER A 66 -18.07 8.98 -2.19
CA SER A 66 -19.01 10.07 -1.92
C SER A 66 -19.00 10.49 -0.45
N HIS A 67 -19.03 9.50 0.47
CA HIS A 67 -18.98 9.74 1.90
C HIS A 67 -17.69 10.46 2.32
N LEU A 68 -16.53 9.99 1.85
CA LEU A 68 -15.24 10.58 2.16
C LEU A 68 -15.08 11.99 1.59
N ALA A 69 -15.57 12.24 0.37
CA ALA A 69 -15.58 13.58 -0.21
C ALA A 69 -16.39 14.56 0.66
N GLY A 70 -17.55 14.12 1.16
CA GLY A 70 -18.33 14.89 2.14
C GLY A 70 -17.56 15.19 3.41
N LYS A 71 -16.83 14.21 3.96
CA LYS A 71 -15.99 14.41 5.15
C LYS A 71 -14.86 15.42 4.91
N PHE A 72 -14.18 15.37 3.77
CA PHE A 72 -13.18 16.39 3.42
C PHE A 72 -13.77 17.78 3.35
N HIS A 73 -14.93 17.92 2.70
CA HIS A 73 -15.64 19.19 2.61
C HIS A 73 -16.02 19.75 3.98
N HIS A 74 -16.66 18.93 4.84
CA HIS A 74 -17.08 19.34 6.19
C HIS A 74 -15.91 19.69 7.11
N ALA A 75 -14.76 19.01 6.92
CA ALA A 75 -13.55 19.27 7.69
C ALA A 75 -12.71 20.44 7.12
N GLY A 76 -13.12 21.09 6.02
CA GLY A 76 -12.38 22.16 5.37
C GLY A 76 -11.04 21.71 4.77
N ILE A 77 -10.88 20.42 4.44
CA ILE A 77 -9.66 19.85 3.89
C ILE A 77 -9.64 20.13 2.38
N SER A 78 -8.74 21.03 1.95
CA SER A 78 -8.61 21.47 0.55
C SER A 78 -7.49 20.74 -0.22
N ASN A 79 -6.55 20.11 0.49
CA ASN A 79 -5.40 19.43 -0.10
C ASN A 79 -5.60 17.91 -0.29
N ALA A 80 -6.83 17.40 -0.11
CA ALA A 80 -7.17 16.01 -0.33
C ALA A 80 -8.25 15.86 -1.41
N ARG A 81 -8.13 14.81 -2.23
CA ARG A 81 -9.13 14.45 -3.25
C ARG A 81 -9.40 12.96 -3.24
N VAL A 82 -10.64 12.59 -3.51
CA VAL A 82 -11.06 11.19 -3.64
C VAL A 82 -10.92 10.74 -5.09
N LEU A 83 -10.44 9.52 -5.27
CA LEU A 83 -10.31 8.83 -6.55
C LEU A 83 -11.15 7.56 -6.51
N LEU A 84 -12.12 7.44 -7.41
CA LEU A 84 -12.81 6.18 -7.64
C LEU A 84 -11.91 5.30 -8.53
N GLY A 85 -11.52 4.13 -8.04
CA GLY A 85 -10.65 3.23 -8.80
C GLY A 85 -10.28 1.96 -8.06
N ASN A 86 -9.58 1.07 -8.76
CA ASN A 86 -9.13 -0.21 -8.24
C ASN A 86 -7.64 -0.16 -7.88
N ALA A 87 -7.25 -0.77 -6.77
CA ALA A 87 -5.85 -0.90 -6.36
C ALA A 87 -4.99 -1.64 -7.43
N THR A 88 -5.61 -2.49 -8.25
CA THR A 88 -4.93 -3.19 -9.36
C THR A 88 -4.80 -2.35 -10.64
N ASP A 89 -5.36 -1.13 -10.66
CA ASP A 89 -5.30 -0.18 -11.78
C ASP A 89 -5.46 1.25 -11.22
N ILE A 90 -4.38 1.78 -10.64
CA ILE A 90 -4.40 3.08 -9.94
C ILE A 90 -4.41 4.21 -10.97
N PRO A 91 -5.43 5.11 -10.95
CA PRO A 91 -5.57 6.19 -11.95
C PRO A 91 -4.66 7.39 -11.65
N LEU A 92 -3.37 7.14 -11.50
CA LEU A 92 -2.32 8.14 -11.31
C LEU A 92 -1.15 7.85 -12.25
N ALA A 93 -0.42 8.89 -12.64
CA ALA A 93 0.78 8.78 -13.45
C ALA A 93 1.93 8.08 -12.70
N ASP A 94 2.93 7.61 -13.42
CA ASP A 94 4.15 7.05 -12.88
C ASP A 94 4.88 8.09 -12.03
N GLY A 95 5.36 7.69 -10.85
CA GLY A 95 6.07 8.58 -9.94
C GLY A 95 5.24 9.74 -9.37
N ALA A 96 3.91 9.64 -9.41
CA ALA A 96 3.00 10.70 -8.99
C ALA A 96 3.06 10.99 -7.49
N VAL A 97 3.46 10.01 -6.65
CA VAL A 97 3.38 10.13 -5.20
C VAL A 97 4.71 9.78 -4.51
N ASP A 98 4.90 10.34 -3.34
CA ASP A 98 6.09 10.15 -2.49
C ASP A 98 5.87 9.01 -1.49
N VAL A 99 4.64 8.85 -1.04
CA VAL A 99 4.24 7.87 -0.02
C VAL A 99 2.94 7.20 -0.43
N VAL A 100 2.89 5.88 -0.28
CA VAL A 100 1.65 5.11 -0.32
C VAL A 100 1.39 4.55 1.07
N ILE A 101 0.17 4.76 1.55
CA ILE A 101 -0.35 4.18 2.79
C ILE A 101 -1.57 3.33 2.49
N SER A 102 -1.85 2.34 3.33
CA SER A 102 -3.08 1.56 3.26
C SER A 102 -3.40 0.92 4.62
N ASN A 103 -4.68 0.69 4.90
CA ASN A 103 -5.10 0.03 6.12
C ASN A 103 -6.30 -0.89 5.86
N TYR A 104 -6.12 -2.18 6.10
CA TYR A 104 -7.15 -3.22 5.94
C TYR A 104 -7.83 -3.21 4.56
N CYS A 105 -7.01 -3.21 3.50
CA CYS A 105 -7.46 -3.19 2.10
C CYS A 105 -7.08 -4.45 1.32
N PHE A 106 -5.83 -4.86 1.39
CA PHE A 106 -5.29 -5.89 0.50
C PHE A 106 -5.81 -7.29 0.78
N HIS A 107 -6.30 -7.59 2.00
CA HIS A 107 -6.90 -8.88 2.30
C HIS A 107 -8.19 -9.15 1.51
N HIS A 108 -8.82 -8.13 0.91
CA HIS A 108 -9.94 -8.31 -0.01
C HIS A 108 -9.52 -8.79 -1.40
N LEU A 109 -8.23 -8.73 -1.74
CA LEU A 109 -7.68 -9.11 -3.02
C LEU A 109 -7.19 -10.56 -2.99
N ARG A 110 -7.30 -11.26 -4.13
CA ARG A 110 -6.62 -12.54 -4.34
C ARG A 110 -5.12 -12.34 -4.50
N ASP A 111 -4.32 -13.39 -4.30
CA ASP A 111 -2.86 -13.28 -4.32
C ASP A 111 -2.31 -12.68 -5.63
N GLY A 112 -2.88 -13.08 -6.79
CA GLY A 112 -2.51 -12.47 -8.08
C GLY A 112 -2.93 -11.01 -8.21
N GLU A 113 -4.02 -10.59 -7.54
CA GLU A 113 -4.47 -9.20 -7.50
C GLU A 113 -3.62 -8.37 -6.53
N LYS A 114 -3.20 -8.94 -5.38
CA LYS A 114 -2.23 -8.31 -4.47
C LYS A 114 -0.92 -8.00 -5.20
N SER A 115 -0.41 -8.97 -5.98
CA SER A 115 0.81 -8.77 -6.78
C SER A 115 0.63 -7.65 -7.82
N ARG A 116 -0.52 -7.59 -8.49
CA ARG A 116 -0.84 -6.49 -9.42
C ARG A 116 -0.97 -5.14 -8.71
N ALA A 117 -1.61 -5.11 -7.55
CA ALA A 117 -1.73 -3.91 -6.75
C ALA A 117 -0.35 -3.39 -6.30
N LEU A 118 0.56 -4.28 -5.87
CA LEU A 118 1.93 -3.89 -5.55
C LEU A 118 2.71 -3.37 -6.76
N ALA A 119 2.50 -3.95 -7.97
CA ALA A 119 3.08 -3.42 -9.20
C ALA A 119 2.57 -2.00 -9.50
N GLN A 120 1.27 -1.73 -9.29
CA GLN A 120 0.70 -0.40 -9.42
C GLN A 120 1.25 0.57 -8.37
N VAL A 121 1.37 0.15 -7.12
CA VAL A 121 2.02 0.95 -6.06
C VAL A 121 3.46 1.27 -6.44
N MET A 122 4.22 0.28 -6.91
CA MET A 122 5.59 0.49 -7.40
C MET A 122 5.64 1.49 -8.54
N ARG A 123 4.70 1.44 -9.49
CA ARG A 123 4.61 2.35 -10.62
C ARG A 123 4.37 3.79 -10.17
N VAL A 124 3.36 4.02 -9.33
CA VAL A 124 2.96 5.38 -8.92
C VAL A 124 3.88 6.03 -7.90
N LEU A 125 4.67 5.24 -7.15
CA LEU A 125 5.71 5.77 -6.28
C LEU A 125 6.84 6.37 -7.10
N ARG A 126 7.34 7.55 -6.69
CA ARG A 126 8.60 8.07 -7.23
C ARG A 126 9.78 7.20 -6.79
N PRO A 127 10.93 7.23 -7.50
CA PRO A 127 12.16 6.60 -6.99
C PRO A 127 12.49 7.07 -5.56
N GLY A 128 12.82 6.15 -4.68
CA GLY A 128 13.05 6.39 -3.25
C GLY A 128 11.77 6.63 -2.43
N GLY A 129 10.58 6.57 -3.06
CA GLY A 129 9.29 6.64 -2.38
C GLY A 129 9.04 5.42 -1.48
N ARG A 130 8.09 5.53 -0.56
CA ARG A 130 7.85 4.50 0.47
C ARG A 130 6.40 4.04 0.52
N LEU A 131 6.24 2.75 0.81
CA LEU A 131 4.97 2.08 1.07
C LEU A 131 4.91 1.69 2.54
N VAL A 132 3.81 2.04 3.22
CA VAL A 132 3.51 1.56 4.57
C VAL A 132 2.05 1.13 4.62
N PHE A 133 1.80 -0.11 5.01
CA PHE A 133 0.43 -0.57 5.16
C PHE A 133 0.27 -1.51 6.36
N ALA A 134 -0.93 -1.49 6.93
CA ALA A 134 -1.38 -2.48 7.90
C ALA A 134 -2.49 -3.32 7.29
N ASP A 135 -2.46 -4.63 7.53
CA ASP A 135 -3.48 -5.54 7.01
C ASP A 135 -3.63 -6.78 7.90
N MET A 136 -4.62 -7.60 7.59
CA MET A 136 -4.74 -8.94 8.17
C MET A 136 -3.56 -9.80 7.68
N MET A 137 -2.68 -10.20 8.61
CA MET A 137 -1.45 -10.93 8.29
C MET A 137 -1.38 -12.27 9.03
N PHE A 138 -2.20 -13.20 8.59
CA PHE A 138 -2.21 -14.60 9.03
C PHE A 138 -2.73 -15.49 7.91
N ARG A 139 -2.53 -16.80 8.02
CA ARG A 139 -3.17 -17.80 7.13
C ARG A 139 -4.36 -18.44 7.83
N ILE A 140 -5.51 -18.44 7.17
CA ILE A 140 -6.67 -19.22 7.61
C ILE A 140 -6.29 -20.72 7.49
N ALA A 141 -6.38 -21.45 8.62
CA ALA A 141 -5.93 -22.83 8.74
C ALA A 141 -4.43 -23.05 8.42
N GLY A 142 -3.59 -22.01 8.63
CA GLY A 142 -2.14 -22.12 8.51
C GLY A 142 -1.55 -23.08 9.56
N ALA A 143 -0.37 -23.66 9.26
CA ALA A 143 0.30 -24.61 10.13
C ALA A 143 1.01 -23.97 11.34
N SER A 144 1.13 -22.63 11.37
CA SER A 144 1.76 -21.96 12.50
C SER A 144 0.88 -22.00 13.75
N ARG A 145 1.53 -22.09 14.94
CA ARG A 145 0.79 -22.03 16.23
C ARG A 145 -0.06 -20.76 16.35
N ARG A 146 0.43 -19.65 15.81
CA ARG A 146 -0.28 -18.37 15.79
C ARG A 146 -1.54 -18.44 14.90
N ASP A 147 -1.42 -18.96 13.69
CA ASP A 147 -2.54 -19.06 12.74
C ASP A 147 -3.64 -19.98 13.26
N LEU A 148 -3.24 -21.11 13.87
CA LEU A 148 -4.17 -22.03 14.53
C LEU A 148 -4.89 -21.38 15.70
N ALA A 149 -4.16 -20.64 16.55
CA ALA A 149 -4.75 -19.93 17.70
C ALA A 149 -5.71 -18.81 17.24
N LEU A 150 -5.38 -18.06 16.20
CA LEU A 150 -6.25 -17.03 15.62
C LEU A 150 -7.49 -17.66 14.99
N SER A 151 -7.34 -18.70 14.19
CA SER A 151 -8.46 -19.43 13.58
C SER A 151 -9.40 -20.01 14.62
N ALA A 152 -8.86 -20.60 15.69
CA ALA A 152 -9.64 -21.13 16.81
C ALA A 152 -10.36 -20.01 17.59
N ARG A 153 -9.73 -18.86 17.80
CA ARG A 153 -10.35 -17.69 18.43
C ARG A 153 -11.51 -17.16 17.60
N PHE A 154 -11.33 -17.01 16.28
CA PHE A 154 -12.41 -16.60 15.37
C PHE A 154 -13.59 -17.58 15.40
N ALA A 155 -13.32 -18.88 15.29
CA ALA A 155 -14.36 -19.89 15.34
C ALA A 155 -15.12 -19.88 16.68
N ARG A 156 -14.40 -19.77 17.80
CA ARG A 156 -14.99 -19.69 19.14
C ARG A 156 -15.87 -18.46 19.30
N GLU A 157 -15.42 -17.29 18.84
CA GLU A 157 -16.20 -16.06 18.91
C GLU A 157 -17.49 -16.17 18.09
N MET A 158 -17.41 -16.72 16.88
CA MET A 158 -18.59 -16.96 16.03
C MET A 158 -19.59 -17.92 16.70
N ILE A 159 -19.12 -19.02 17.32
CA ILE A 159 -19.96 -19.99 18.03
C ILE A 159 -20.66 -19.34 19.24
N ARG A 160 -20.01 -18.42 19.96
CA ARG A 160 -20.61 -17.68 21.09
C ARG A 160 -21.84 -16.88 20.72
N HIS A 161 -21.99 -16.50 19.45
CA HIS A 161 -23.18 -15.82 18.93
C HIS A 161 -24.35 -16.79 18.59
N GLY A 162 -24.28 -18.03 19.06
CA GLY A 162 -25.36 -19.04 18.91
C GLY A 162 -25.53 -19.52 17.46
N PRO A 163 -26.74 -20.06 17.10
CA PRO A 163 -26.96 -20.66 15.78
C PRO A 163 -26.69 -19.72 14.60
N ALA A 164 -27.01 -18.42 14.76
CA ALA A 164 -26.74 -17.41 13.75
C ALA A 164 -25.22 -17.24 13.50
N GLY A 165 -24.42 -17.33 14.56
CA GLY A 165 -22.96 -17.28 14.46
C GLY A 165 -22.40 -18.50 13.75
N VAL A 166 -22.92 -19.70 14.01
CA VAL A 166 -22.52 -20.93 13.32
C VAL A 166 -22.85 -20.85 11.82
N VAL A 167 -24.04 -20.37 11.46
CA VAL A 167 -24.42 -20.17 10.05
C VAL A 167 -23.50 -19.14 9.38
N ARG A 168 -23.14 -18.07 10.10
CA ARG A 168 -22.18 -17.04 9.61
C ARG A 168 -20.79 -17.65 9.39
N LEU A 169 -20.32 -18.50 10.33
CA LEU A 169 -19.03 -19.21 10.19
C LEU A 169 -19.02 -20.10 8.96
N LEU A 170 -20.07 -20.94 8.77
CA LEU A 170 -20.20 -21.81 7.59
C LEU A 170 -20.23 -21.00 6.29
N LYS A 171 -21.00 -19.90 6.23
CA LYS A 171 -21.01 -19.02 5.07
C LYS A 171 -19.63 -18.43 4.78
N ASN A 172 -18.89 -18.02 5.80
CA ASN A 172 -17.53 -17.49 5.63
C ASN A 172 -16.56 -18.57 5.13
N VAL A 173 -16.61 -19.79 5.69
CA VAL A 173 -15.80 -20.91 5.22
C VAL A 173 -16.10 -21.21 3.74
N ILE A 174 -17.38 -21.30 3.36
CA ILE A 174 -17.78 -21.53 1.97
C ILE A 174 -17.29 -20.39 1.06
N ARG A 175 -17.40 -19.13 1.49
CA ARG A 175 -16.90 -17.96 0.72
C ARG A 175 -15.39 -18.03 0.51
N VAL A 176 -14.62 -18.42 1.53
CA VAL A 176 -13.17 -18.60 1.44
C VAL A 176 -12.83 -19.76 0.47
N LEU A 177 -13.51 -20.91 0.58
CA LEU A 177 -13.31 -22.06 -0.31
C LEU A 177 -13.65 -21.73 -1.77
N LEU A 178 -14.65 -20.87 -2.00
CA LEU A 178 -15.02 -20.38 -3.34
C LEU A 178 -14.14 -19.21 -3.82
N GLY A 179 -13.12 -18.81 -3.06
CA GLY A 179 -12.27 -17.66 -3.39
C GLY A 179 -13.01 -16.32 -3.43
N ARG A 180 -14.15 -16.22 -2.71
CA ARG A 180 -15.01 -15.02 -2.64
C ARG A 180 -14.99 -14.32 -1.28
N GLY A 181 -14.20 -14.82 -0.32
CA GLY A 181 -13.99 -14.26 1.00
C GLY A 181 -12.71 -13.45 1.10
N ASP A 182 -12.48 -12.90 2.29
CA ASP A 182 -11.21 -12.28 2.63
C ASP A 182 -10.07 -13.30 2.50
N GLN A 183 -8.96 -12.88 1.92
CA GLN A 183 -7.78 -13.71 1.66
C GLN A 183 -6.57 -13.08 2.35
N PRO A 184 -6.49 -13.16 3.68
CA PRO A 184 -5.31 -12.70 4.39
C PRO A 184 -4.08 -13.50 3.97
N ALA A 185 -2.93 -12.85 3.96
CA ALA A 185 -1.64 -13.47 3.67
C ALA A 185 -0.71 -13.28 4.87
N ASP A 186 0.11 -14.28 5.17
CA ASP A 186 1.03 -14.21 6.30
C ASP A 186 2.21 -13.25 6.08
N VAL A 187 2.98 -13.02 7.13
CA VAL A 187 4.14 -12.10 7.15
C VAL A 187 5.20 -12.51 6.11
N ASP A 188 5.46 -13.82 5.99
CA ASP A 188 6.49 -14.32 5.08
C ASP A 188 6.05 -14.17 3.62
N TRP A 189 4.78 -14.47 3.32
CA TRP A 189 4.21 -14.24 2.00
C TRP A 189 4.30 -12.77 1.58
N TRP A 190 3.96 -11.82 2.49
CA TRP A 190 4.08 -10.40 2.21
C TRP A 190 5.52 -9.96 1.97
N ARG A 191 6.45 -10.45 2.81
CA ARG A 191 7.89 -10.15 2.64
C ARG A 191 8.40 -10.59 1.28
N GLU A 192 8.15 -11.85 0.91
CA GLU A 192 8.56 -12.38 -0.38
C GLU A 192 7.92 -11.67 -1.56
N THR A 193 6.62 -11.35 -1.46
CA THR A 193 5.89 -10.70 -2.55
C THR A 193 6.35 -9.26 -2.75
N LEU A 194 6.65 -8.52 -1.69
CA LEU A 194 7.24 -7.18 -1.75
C LEU A 194 8.65 -7.22 -2.40
N LEU A 195 9.50 -8.16 -2.00
CA LEU A 195 10.82 -8.33 -2.61
C LEU A 195 10.72 -8.71 -4.09
N ARG A 196 9.83 -9.63 -4.45
CA ARG A 196 9.56 -10.00 -5.86
C ARG A 196 9.00 -8.84 -6.68
N ALA A 197 8.24 -7.95 -6.09
CA ALA A 197 7.76 -6.73 -6.74
C ALA A 197 8.85 -5.66 -6.92
N GLY A 198 10.07 -5.90 -6.44
CA GLY A 198 11.23 -5.01 -6.60
C GLY A 198 11.38 -3.97 -5.49
N PHE A 199 10.64 -4.07 -4.40
CA PHE A 199 10.83 -3.22 -3.24
C PHE A 199 12.12 -3.58 -2.49
N VAL A 200 12.74 -2.56 -1.88
CA VAL A 200 13.90 -2.67 -0.98
C VAL A 200 13.53 -2.22 0.43
N ASP A 201 14.40 -2.41 1.40
CA ASP A 201 14.20 -2.04 2.81
C ASP A 201 12.89 -2.63 3.37
N VAL A 202 12.60 -3.88 2.98
CA VAL A 202 11.34 -4.55 3.32
C VAL A 202 11.35 -5.01 4.78
N SER A 203 10.44 -4.49 5.58
CA SER A 203 10.14 -4.93 6.93
C SER A 203 8.68 -5.31 7.05
N VAL A 204 8.40 -6.51 7.53
CA VAL A 204 7.03 -6.98 7.79
C VAL A 204 6.97 -7.56 9.19
N THR A 205 6.09 -7.03 10.02
CA THR A 205 5.98 -7.39 11.43
C THR A 205 4.54 -7.74 11.78
N SER A 206 4.34 -8.88 12.44
CA SER A 206 3.04 -9.26 12.99
C SER A 206 2.71 -8.46 14.25
N LEU A 207 1.45 -8.15 14.45
CA LEU A 207 0.93 -7.56 15.68
C LEU A 207 0.42 -8.67 16.64
N ALA A 208 0.07 -8.30 17.86
CA ALA A 208 -0.44 -9.24 18.87
C ALA A 208 -1.81 -9.85 18.49
N HIS A 209 -2.54 -9.21 17.58
CA HIS A 209 -3.80 -9.69 17.00
C HIS A 209 -3.60 -10.18 15.55
N GLU A 210 -4.68 -10.33 14.78
CA GLU A 210 -4.67 -10.83 13.39
C GLU A 210 -3.92 -9.93 12.39
N GLY A 211 -3.61 -8.69 12.78
CA GLY A 211 -2.95 -7.72 11.92
C GLY A 211 -1.44 -7.87 11.85
N GLY A 212 -0.86 -7.16 10.89
CA GLY A 212 0.56 -6.89 10.75
C GLY A 212 0.79 -5.56 10.05
N ILE A 213 2.03 -5.09 10.07
CA ILE A 213 2.45 -3.86 9.37
C ILE A 213 3.61 -4.19 8.46
N ALA A 214 3.56 -3.69 7.24
CA ALA A 214 4.63 -3.76 6.26
C ALA A 214 5.13 -2.36 5.91
N CYS A 215 6.45 -2.24 5.80
CA CYS A 215 7.15 -1.07 5.30
C CYS A 215 8.08 -1.52 4.18
N ALA A 216 8.15 -0.73 3.10
CA ALA A 216 9.02 -1.00 1.98
C ALA A 216 9.35 0.30 1.22
N ARG A 217 10.43 0.29 0.42
CA ARG A 217 10.82 1.43 -0.41
C ARG A 217 10.92 1.04 -1.88
N LYS A 218 10.52 1.95 -2.76
CA LYS A 218 10.92 1.86 -4.16
C LYS A 218 12.40 2.20 -4.26
N PRO A 219 13.23 1.43 -4.99
CA PRO A 219 14.63 1.77 -5.22
C PRO A 219 14.78 3.22 -5.68
N ALA A 220 15.80 3.91 -5.19
CA ALA A 220 16.18 5.20 -5.76
C ALA A 220 16.59 5.00 -7.22
N ALA A 221 16.37 6.02 -8.06
CA ALA A 221 16.97 5.99 -9.39
C ALA A 221 18.50 5.88 -9.20
N SER A 222 19.11 4.83 -9.75
CA SER A 222 20.57 4.76 -9.81
C SER A 222 21.06 6.03 -10.50
N ALA A 223 21.90 6.81 -9.83
CA ALA A 223 22.69 7.82 -10.54
C ALA A 223 23.40 7.07 -11.67
N HIS A 224 23.12 7.40 -12.92
CA HIS A 224 23.87 6.86 -14.04
C HIS A 224 25.36 7.10 -13.72
N PRO A 225 26.20 6.07 -13.72
CA PRO A 225 27.63 6.34 -13.67
C PRO A 225 27.91 7.20 -14.90
N TYR A 226 28.39 8.39 -14.64
CA TYR A 226 28.96 9.28 -15.65
C TYR A 226 29.88 8.43 -16.53
N THR A 227 29.49 8.13 -17.75
CA THR A 227 30.37 7.50 -18.73
C THR A 227 31.51 8.48 -18.96
N ALA A 228 32.64 8.18 -18.30
CA ALA A 228 33.88 8.90 -18.49
C ALA A 228 34.21 8.95 -20.00
N SER A 229 34.26 10.16 -20.49
CA SER A 229 34.93 10.69 -21.68
C SER A 229 35.58 9.63 -22.59
N GLN A 230 35.07 9.54 -23.80
CA GLN A 230 35.84 9.03 -24.92
C GLN A 230 37.17 9.81 -25.00
N PRO A 231 38.33 9.12 -25.19
CA PRO A 231 39.58 9.82 -25.42
C PRO A 231 39.48 10.56 -26.76
N ARG A 232 39.77 11.85 -26.72
CA ARG A 232 39.93 12.67 -27.93
C ARG A 232 40.96 12.00 -28.84
N SER A 233 40.52 11.60 -30.04
CA SER A 233 41.42 11.22 -31.12
C SER A 233 42.37 12.40 -31.40
N GLN A 234 43.66 12.17 -31.21
CA GLN A 234 44.73 13.09 -31.62
C GLN A 234 44.62 13.30 -33.13
N GLY A 235 44.25 14.48 -33.52
CA GLY A 235 44.33 14.92 -34.91
C GLY A 235 45.80 14.98 -35.34
N SER A 236 46.16 14.17 -36.32
CA SER A 236 47.44 14.21 -36.99
C SER A 236 47.58 15.54 -37.74
N CYS A 237 48.64 16.27 -37.42
CA CYS A 237 49.07 17.48 -38.14
C CYS A 237 49.49 17.10 -39.59
N PRO A 238 49.06 17.82 -40.64
CA PRO A 238 49.55 17.59 -42.01
C PRO A 238 50.95 18.17 -42.18
N PRO A 239 51.82 17.54 -43.00
CA PRO A 239 53.18 18.01 -43.23
C PRO A 239 53.23 19.27 -44.07
N ASP A 240 54.12 20.14 -43.70
CA ASP A 240 54.53 21.39 -44.30
C ASP A 240 55.02 21.14 -45.76
N ARG A 241 54.46 21.83 -46.73
CA ARG A 241 55.01 21.88 -48.11
C ARG A 241 55.86 23.13 -48.26
N ALA A 242 57.12 22.91 -48.25
CA ALA A 242 58.11 23.90 -48.63
C ALA A 242 57.91 24.36 -50.08
N SER A 243 57.84 25.66 -50.30
CA SER A 243 57.91 26.34 -51.55
C SER A 243 59.32 26.29 -52.12
N VAL A 244 59.47 25.89 -53.36
CA VAL A 244 60.71 26.18 -54.14
C VAL A 244 60.27 27.04 -55.33
N SER A 245 60.84 28.20 -55.35
CA SER A 245 60.80 29.18 -56.42
C SER A 245 61.74 28.82 -57.58
N ALA A 246 61.34 29.03 -58.78
CA ALA A 246 62.10 29.58 -59.89
C ALA A 246 61.12 30.29 -60.82
#